data_5fd1cd8799f0b47fedf0ded53d49b5c8
#
_entry.id   5fd1cd8799f0b47fedf0ded53d49b5c8
#
_cell.length_a   1.000
_cell.length_b   1.000
_cell.length_c   1.000
_cell.angle_alpha   90.00
_cell.angle_beta   90.00
_cell.angle_gamma   90.00
#
_symmetry.space_group_name_H-M   'P 1'
#
loop_
_entity.id
_entity.type
_entity.pdbx_description
1 polymer ?
#
loop_
_entity_poly.entity_id
_entity_poly.type
_entity_poly.pdbx_seq_one_letter_code
_entity_poly.pdbx_strand_id
1 'polypeptide(L)'
;MTQNTHFGVVTQFYDTHPISEKQVLESLAQDGFDPSSLDQGILKDYDQDHFGGPAATDTLAQLANITKSDHVVDICCGLGGPARYLAHNYGCRVTGIDMNQNRIDGARRLTERVGLENQVSFHCANALANKLPENEFDSLIAQEAFCHIPDKPRLVSECVRVIKPGGCIAFTDILAGTGTPESMRDRLQREMAFTELNTQDGYRTLLDSSGCIVNEIEDLSESWAGILVKRLDMYRSLEDQTIASFGQAHFEKWDRAYSFFVSLYASGELRGARFLAHKLDQ
;
A
#
# COMPACT_ATOMS: atom_id res chain seq x y z
N MET A 1 5.07 17.42 -14.76
CA MET A 1 6.34 16.83 -14.24
C MET A 1 6.78 15.66 -15.10
N THR A 2 8.09 15.43 -15.28
CA THR A 2 8.56 14.17 -15.90
C THR A 2 8.38 13.01 -14.91
N GLN A 3 8.26 11.77 -15.39
CA GLN A 3 8.17 10.57 -14.53
C GLN A 3 9.30 10.51 -13.49
N ASN A 4 10.55 10.79 -13.88
CA ASN A 4 11.70 10.80 -12.97
C ASN A 4 11.57 11.84 -11.84
N THR A 5 10.97 13.01 -12.12
CA THR A 5 10.75 14.05 -11.11
C THR A 5 9.67 13.60 -10.11
N HIS A 6 8.62 12.92 -10.58
CA HIS A 6 7.56 12.44 -9.73
C HIS A 6 8.03 11.32 -8.80
N PHE A 7 8.81 10.38 -9.30
CA PHE A 7 9.39 9.29 -8.49
C PHE A 7 10.26 9.84 -7.34
N GLY A 8 11.02 10.91 -7.59
CA GLY A 8 11.76 11.61 -6.54
C GLY A 8 10.85 12.17 -5.44
N VAL A 9 9.68 12.72 -5.81
CA VAL A 9 8.69 13.24 -4.85
C VAL A 9 8.12 12.11 -3.99
N VAL A 10 7.72 10.98 -4.59
CA VAL A 10 7.19 9.82 -3.85
C VAL A 10 8.24 9.24 -2.91
N THR A 11 9.48 9.06 -3.37
CA THR A 11 10.58 8.58 -2.53
C THR A 11 10.80 9.49 -1.34
N GLN A 12 10.89 10.82 -1.55
CA GLN A 12 11.07 11.80 -0.48
C GLN A 12 9.88 11.81 0.50
N PHE A 13 8.65 11.65 0.01
CA PHE A 13 7.47 11.56 0.85
C PHE A 13 7.58 10.39 1.83
N TYR A 14 7.92 9.20 1.33
CA TYR A 14 8.04 8.00 2.16
C TYR A 14 9.31 7.97 3.01
N ASP A 15 10.41 8.62 2.63
CA ASP A 15 11.59 8.76 3.48
C ASP A 15 11.33 9.65 4.72
N THR A 16 10.31 10.53 4.64
CA THR A 16 9.87 11.37 5.77
C THR A 16 8.58 10.90 6.42
N HIS A 17 8.02 9.77 5.96
CA HIS A 17 6.78 9.21 6.47
C HIS A 17 6.94 8.72 7.91
N PRO A 18 5.93 8.91 8.79
CA PRO A 18 6.00 8.53 10.20
C PRO A 18 6.06 7.01 10.45
N ILE A 19 5.90 6.17 9.42
CA ILE A 19 6.10 4.72 9.53
C ILE A 19 7.38 4.33 8.80
N SER A 20 8.45 4.10 9.54
CA SER A 20 9.73 3.54 9.08
C SER A 20 10.14 2.37 9.96
N GLU A 21 11.10 1.55 9.53
CA GLU A 21 11.62 0.46 10.37
C GLU A 21 12.03 0.96 11.77
N LYS A 22 12.72 2.10 11.84
CA LYS A 22 13.15 2.69 13.11
C LYS A 22 11.97 2.97 14.03
N GLN A 23 10.92 3.61 13.51
CA GLN A 23 9.74 3.97 14.29
C GLN A 23 8.91 2.74 14.70
N VAL A 24 8.83 1.72 13.83
CA VAL A 24 8.23 0.43 14.18
C VAL A 24 8.96 -0.19 15.39
N LEU A 25 10.31 -0.25 15.35
CA LEU A 25 11.10 -0.82 16.44
C LEU A 25 11.03 0.03 17.72
N GLU A 26 11.00 1.35 17.60
CA GLU A 26 10.83 2.27 18.74
C GLU A 26 9.45 2.11 19.40
N SER A 27 8.37 2.00 18.60
CA SER A 27 7.01 1.79 19.12
C SER A 27 6.89 0.44 19.85
N LEU A 28 7.45 -0.62 19.26
CA LEU A 28 7.52 -1.94 19.91
C LEU A 28 8.24 -1.87 21.27
N ALA A 29 9.39 -1.17 21.33
CA ALA A 29 10.15 -1.02 22.57
C ALA A 29 9.39 -0.19 23.62
N GLN A 30 8.65 0.85 23.21
CA GLN A 30 7.81 1.66 24.11
C GLN A 30 6.67 0.83 24.70
N ASP A 31 6.11 -0.11 23.94
CA ASP A 31 5.06 -1.03 24.40
C ASP A 31 5.61 -2.25 25.18
N GLY A 32 6.93 -2.26 25.43
CA GLY A 32 7.57 -3.27 26.28
C GLY A 32 8.00 -4.55 25.58
N PHE A 33 7.95 -4.59 24.24
CA PHE A 33 8.49 -5.71 23.45
C PHE A 33 9.98 -5.55 23.20
N ASP A 34 10.72 -6.67 23.18
CA ASP A 34 12.12 -6.68 22.82
C ASP A 34 12.30 -6.72 21.29
N PRO A 35 12.80 -5.66 20.66
CA PRO A 35 13.02 -5.64 19.21
C PRO A 35 14.04 -6.68 18.71
N SER A 36 14.84 -7.29 19.59
CA SER A 36 15.80 -8.35 19.22
C SER A 36 15.18 -9.74 19.17
N SER A 37 13.97 -9.92 19.72
CA SER A 37 13.24 -11.20 19.80
C SER A 37 11.79 -11.01 19.36
N LEU A 38 11.61 -10.57 18.11
CA LEU A 38 10.30 -10.30 17.55
C LEU A 38 9.64 -11.56 16.99
N ASP A 39 8.33 -11.60 17.16
CA ASP A 39 7.41 -12.56 16.56
C ASP A 39 6.53 -11.84 15.53
N GLN A 40 6.24 -12.49 14.40
CA GLN A 40 5.36 -11.91 13.38
C GLN A 40 3.95 -11.65 13.91
N GLY A 41 3.48 -12.45 14.86
CA GLY A 41 2.20 -12.25 15.54
C GLY A 41 2.12 -10.91 16.28
N ILE A 42 3.25 -10.37 16.75
CA ILE A 42 3.36 -9.04 17.38
C ILE A 42 3.63 -7.97 16.31
N LEU A 43 4.63 -8.19 15.44
CA LEU A 43 5.09 -7.20 14.46
C LEU A 43 3.96 -6.73 13.52
N LYS A 44 3.03 -7.62 13.16
CA LYS A 44 1.90 -7.31 12.26
C LYS A 44 1.02 -6.14 12.69
N ASP A 45 1.02 -5.79 13.96
CA ASP A 45 0.18 -4.69 14.49
C ASP A 45 0.91 -3.32 14.43
N TYR A 46 2.19 -3.30 14.04
CA TYR A 46 3.04 -2.11 13.98
C TYR A 46 3.53 -1.74 12.57
N ASP A 47 3.51 -2.68 11.62
CA ASP A 47 4.13 -2.54 10.30
C ASP A 47 3.15 -2.40 9.13
N GLN A 48 1.85 -2.15 9.43
CA GLN A 48 0.80 -1.99 8.41
C GLN A 48 0.60 -0.51 8.08
N ASP A 49 1.05 -0.09 6.92
CA ASP A 49 0.97 1.30 6.45
C ASP A 49 -0.37 1.63 5.77
N HIS A 50 -1.06 0.61 5.27
CA HIS A 50 -2.34 0.70 4.60
C HIS A 50 -3.55 0.83 5.57
N PHE A 51 -4.76 1.06 5.03
CA PHE A 51 -5.97 1.19 5.83
C PHE A 51 -6.53 -0.18 6.23
N GLY A 52 -6.99 -0.29 7.47
CA GLY A 52 -7.64 -1.48 8.00
C GLY A 52 -6.69 -2.55 8.56
N GLY A 53 -5.37 -2.32 8.53
CA GLY A 53 -4.39 -3.20 9.18
C GLY A 53 -4.44 -4.66 8.69
N PRO A 54 -4.02 -5.64 9.52
CA PRO A 54 -3.97 -7.05 9.14
C PRO A 54 -5.29 -7.60 8.59
N ALA A 55 -6.44 -7.11 9.07
CA ALA A 55 -7.76 -7.56 8.62
C ALA A 55 -8.04 -7.20 7.14
N ALA A 56 -7.53 -6.06 6.66
CA ALA A 56 -7.66 -5.70 5.25
C ALA A 56 -6.82 -6.62 4.34
N THR A 57 -5.61 -6.97 4.77
CA THR A 57 -4.76 -7.94 4.07
C THR A 57 -5.40 -9.33 4.06
N ASP A 58 -5.97 -9.75 5.19
CA ASP A 58 -6.69 -11.02 5.32
C ASP A 58 -7.88 -11.11 4.35
N THR A 59 -8.64 -10.03 4.22
CA THR A 59 -9.75 -9.95 3.26
C THR A 59 -9.26 -10.10 1.81
N LEU A 60 -8.16 -9.43 1.42
CA LEU A 60 -7.58 -9.62 0.08
C LEU A 60 -7.13 -11.05 -0.15
N ALA A 61 -6.50 -11.67 0.85
CA ALA A 61 -6.05 -13.06 0.77
C ALA A 61 -7.21 -14.05 0.59
N GLN A 62 -8.31 -13.85 1.33
CA GLN A 62 -9.52 -14.68 1.22
C GLN A 62 -10.19 -14.51 -0.15
N LEU A 63 -10.35 -13.29 -0.64
CA LEU A 63 -10.92 -13.01 -1.96
C LEU A 63 -10.08 -13.61 -3.10
N ALA A 64 -8.75 -13.53 -2.99
CA ALA A 64 -7.83 -14.13 -3.95
C ALA A 64 -7.66 -15.65 -3.76
N ASN A 65 -8.33 -16.26 -2.77
CA ASN A 65 -8.21 -17.67 -2.42
C ASN A 65 -6.74 -18.13 -2.21
N ILE A 66 -5.92 -17.27 -1.59
CA ILE A 66 -4.49 -17.55 -1.39
C ILE A 66 -4.31 -18.78 -0.51
N THR A 67 -3.47 -19.71 -0.97
CA THR A 67 -3.14 -20.97 -0.30
C THR A 67 -1.64 -21.11 -0.07
N LYS A 68 -1.26 -22.12 0.71
CA LYS A 68 0.15 -22.43 1.01
C LYS A 68 1.00 -22.73 -0.24
N SER A 69 0.39 -23.23 -1.32
CA SER A 69 1.10 -23.56 -2.56
C SER A 69 1.41 -22.35 -3.42
N ASP A 70 0.80 -21.20 -3.15
CA ASP A 70 0.84 -20.06 -4.03
C ASP A 70 2.14 -19.25 -3.90
N HIS A 71 2.49 -18.61 -5.01
CA HIS A 71 3.49 -17.57 -5.06
C HIS A 71 2.79 -16.24 -5.32
N VAL A 72 2.76 -15.38 -4.32
CA VAL A 72 2.08 -14.07 -4.36
C VAL A 72 3.09 -12.98 -4.68
N VAL A 73 2.70 -12.00 -5.48
CA VAL A 73 3.45 -10.75 -5.64
C VAL A 73 2.74 -9.61 -4.90
N ASP A 74 3.50 -8.85 -4.10
CA ASP A 74 3.05 -7.64 -3.40
C ASP A 74 3.66 -6.40 -4.09
N ILE A 75 2.81 -5.63 -4.78
CA ILE A 75 3.25 -4.47 -5.57
C ILE A 75 3.21 -3.20 -4.71
N CYS A 76 4.36 -2.52 -4.61
CA CYS A 76 4.60 -1.39 -3.71
C CYS A 76 4.50 -1.82 -2.24
N CYS A 77 5.23 -2.87 -1.90
CA CYS A 77 5.16 -3.58 -0.62
C CYS A 77 5.62 -2.76 0.62
N GLY A 78 6.19 -1.59 0.42
CA GLY A 78 6.69 -0.73 1.51
C GLY A 78 7.65 -1.46 2.44
N LEU A 79 7.34 -1.49 3.73
CA LEU A 79 8.11 -2.24 4.75
C LEU A 79 7.79 -3.74 4.79
N GLY A 80 6.94 -4.24 3.89
CA GLY A 80 6.65 -5.67 3.73
C GLY A 80 5.69 -6.25 4.77
N GLY A 81 4.91 -5.43 5.46
CA GLY A 81 3.92 -5.88 6.45
C GLY A 81 2.92 -6.88 5.87
N PRO A 82 2.19 -6.54 4.79
CA PRO A 82 1.27 -7.48 4.12
C PRO A 82 1.96 -8.76 3.64
N ALA A 83 3.17 -8.64 3.05
CA ALA A 83 3.92 -9.79 2.55
C ALA A 83 4.26 -10.78 3.69
N ARG A 84 4.76 -10.28 4.83
CA ARG A 84 5.02 -11.12 6.02
C ARG A 84 3.74 -11.70 6.61
N TYR A 85 2.66 -10.91 6.64
CA TYR A 85 1.36 -11.40 7.11
C TYR A 85 0.88 -12.60 6.31
N LEU A 86 0.93 -12.52 4.97
CA LEU A 86 0.53 -13.61 4.08
C LEU A 86 1.40 -14.86 4.28
N ALA A 87 2.72 -14.69 4.29
CA ALA A 87 3.63 -15.82 4.49
C ALA A 87 3.40 -16.53 5.84
N HIS A 88 3.20 -15.74 6.91
CA HIS A 88 2.99 -16.29 8.25
C HIS A 88 1.63 -17.02 8.39
N ASN A 89 0.54 -16.40 7.93
CA ASN A 89 -0.81 -16.90 8.20
C ASN A 89 -1.29 -17.92 7.14
N TYR A 90 -0.87 -17.76 5.89
CA TYR A 90 -1.28 -18.62 4.78
C TYR A 90 -0.19 -19.62 4.37
N GLY A 91 1.06 -19.40 4.81
CA GLY A 91 2.19 -20.26 4.49
C GLY A 91 2.66 -20.16 3.03
N CYS A 92 2.16 -19.21 2.26
CA CYS A 92 2.52 -18.99 0.86
C CYS A 92 3.91 -18.34 0.73
N ARG A 93 4.48 -18.36 -0.49
CA ARG A 93 5.65 -17.57 -0.82
C ARG A 93 5.23 -16.19 -1.29
N VAL A 94 5.98 -15.16 -0.90
CA VAL A 94 5.68 -13.78 -1.33
C VAL A 94 6.92 -13.09 -1.87
N THR A 95 6.76 -12.44 -3.01
CA THR A 95 7.76 -11.53 -3.58
C THR A 95 7.22 -10.11 -3.53
N GLY A 96 7.82 -9.25 -2.70
CA GLY A 96 7.49 -7.83 -2.64
C GLY A 96 8.37 -6.98 -3.54
N ILE A 97 7.78 -6.00 -4.21
CA ILE A 97 8.54 -4.97 -4.92
C ILE A 97 8.15 -3.57 -4.44
N ASP A 98 9.14 -2.71 -4.31
CA ASP A 98 8.96 -1.27 -4.04
C ASP A 98 10.09 -0.50 -4.70
N MET A 99 9.84 0.74 -5.10
CA MET A 99 10.86 1.57 -5.72
C MET A 99 11.78 2.26 -4.70
N ASN A 100 11.39 2.33 -3.44
CA ASN A 100 12.17 2.96 -2.37
C ASN A 100 13.13 1.94 -1.74
N GLN A 101 14.43 2.12 -2.00
CA GLN A 101 15.47 1.22 -1.51
C GLN A 101 15.52 1.18 0.03
N ASN A 102 15.30 2.31 0.72
CA ASN A 102 15.32 2.36 2.18
C ASN A 102 14.20 1.49 2.79
N ARG A 103 13.01 1.51 2.16
CA ARG A 103 11.90 0.67 2.60
C ARG A 103 12.16 -0.80 2.32
N ILE A 104 12.72 -1.15 1.17
CA ILE A 104 13.14 -2.53 0.85
C ILE A 104 14.17 -3.05 1.83
N ASP A 105 15.16 -2.24 2.20
CA ASP A 105 16.18 -2.66 3.16
C ASP A 105 15.59 -2.84 4.57
N GLY A 106 14.66 -1.96 4.98
CA GLY A 106 13.88 -2.12 6.21
C GLY A 106 13.00 -3.37 6.18
N ALA A 107 12.31 -3.62 5.06
CA ALA A 107 11.48 -4.82 4.87
C ALA A 107 12.29 -6.12 5.04
N ARG A 108 13.47 -6.19 4.46
CA ARG A 108 14.39 -7.34 4.61
C ARG A 108 14.79 -7.56 6.06
N ARG A 109 15.27 -6.50 6.74
CA ARG A 109 15.68 -6.60 8.15
C ARG A 109 14.54 -7.01 9.08
N LEU A 110 13.34 -6.45 8.90
CA LEU A 110 12.16 -6.86 9.68
C LEU A 110 11.78 -8.32 9.40
N THR A 111 11.92 -8.78 8.16
CA THR A 111 11.61 -10.16 7.77
C THR A 111 12.62 -11.17 8.35
N GLU A 112 13.91 -10.83 8.34
CA GLU A 112 14.96 -11.62 9.01
C GLU A 112 14.72 -11.72 10.52
N ARG A 113 14.29 -10.63 11.18
CA ARG A 113 14.00 -10.61 12.62
C ARG A 113 12.89 -11.58 13.04
N VAL A 114 11.93 -11.84 12.15
CA VAL A 114 10.79 -12.74 12.43
C VAL A 114 10.95 -14.12 11.76
N GLY A 115 12.11 -14.40 11.15
CA GLY A 115 12.45 -15.72 10.58
C GLY A 115 11.65 -16.10 9.33
N LEU A 116 11.22 -15.12 8.53
CA LEU A 116 10.42 -15.34 7.31
C LEU A 116 11.21 -15.17 6.00
N GLU A 117 12.53 -14.99 6.05
CA GLU A 117 13.41 -14.74 4.90
C GLU A 117 13.43 -15.88 3.86
N ASN A 118 13.02 -17.07 4.25
CA ASN A 118 12.90 -18.22 3.34
C ASN A 118 11.57 -18.25 2.57
N GLN A 119 10.58 -17.45 2.99
CA GLN A 119 9.24 -17.40 2.38
C GLN A 119 8.98 -16.05 1.70
N VAL A 120 9.63 -14.99 2.16
CA VAL A 120 9.41 -13.61 1.68
C VAL A 120 10.70 -13.03 1.13
N SER A 121 10.65 -12.56 -0.12
CA SER A 121 11.75 -11.87 -0.77
C SER A 121 11.35 -10.46 -1.21
N PHE A 122 12.31 -9.53 -1.27
CA PHE A 122 12.04 -8.15 -1.66
C PHE A 122 13.04 -7.65 -2.70
N HIS A 123 12.52 -6.92 -3.71
CA HIS A 123 13.32 -6.33 -4.77
C HIS A 123 13.02 -4.84 -4.92
N CYS A 124 14.06 -4.02 -4.99
CA CYS A 124 13.90 -2.62 -5.36
C CYS A 124 13.62 -2.52 -6.86
N ALA A 125 12.37 -2.19 -7.21
CA ALA A 125 11.94 -2.17 -8.60
C ALA A 125 10.81 -1.15 -8.82
N ASN A 126 10.78 -0.58 -10.03
CA ASN A 126 9.68 0.27 -10.47
C ASN A 126 8.52 -0.60 -10.97
N ALA A 127 7.33 -0.45 -10.41
CA ALA A 127 6.14 -1.20 -10.81
C ALA A 127 5.79 -1.06 -12.31
N LEU A 128 6.15 0.06 -12.95
CA LEU A 128 5.96 0.29 -14.39
C LEU A 128 6.98 -0.45 -15.29
N ALA A 129 8.02 -1.06 -14.70
CA ALA A 129 9.07 -1.79 -15.41
C ALA A 129 9.77 -2.74 -14.44
N ASN A 130 9.02 -3.60 -13.78
CA ASN A 130 9.45 -4.38 -12.63
C ASN A 130 10.44 -5.51 -12.94
N LYS A 131 10.57 -5.92 -14.20
CA LYS A 131 11.44 -7.01 -14.68
C LYS A 131 11.16 -8.38 -14.05
N LEU A 132 10.04 -8.55 -13.34
CA LEU A 132 9.60 -9.85 -12.87
C LEU A 132 9.23 -10.74 -14.07
N PRO A 133 9.38 -12.07 -13.97
CA PRO A 133 8.99 -13.00 -15.04
C PRO A 133 7.51 -12.89 -15.38
N GLU A 134 7.17 -13.18 -16.64
CA GLU A 134 5.79 -13.29 -17.08
C GLU A 134 5.16 -14.57 -16.54
N ASN A 135 3.87 -14.54 -16.19
CA ASN A 135 3.10 -15.70 -15.75
C ASN A 135 3.76 -16.49 -14.60
N GLU A 136 4.37 -15.78 -13.66
CA GLU A 136 5.09 -16.41 -12.54
C GLU A 136 4.22 -16.55 -11.30
N PHE A 137 3.35 -15.57 -11.02
CA PHE A 137 2.65 -15.46 -9.75
C PHE A 137 1.21 -15.97 -9.86
N ASP A 138 0.76 -16.66 -8.81
CA ASP A 138 -0.61 -17.16 -8.70
C ASP A 138 -1.57 -16.01 -8.35
N SER A 139 -1.13 -15.06 -7.51
CA SER A 139 -1.92 -13.90 -7.13
C SER A 139 -1.06 -12.66 -6.98
N LEU A 140 -1.69 -11.49 -7.17
CA LEU A 140 -1.15 -10.16 -6.91
C LEU A 140 -1.98 -9.47 -5.85
N ILE A 141 -1.29 -8.84 -4.89
CA ILE A 141 -1.88 -7.87 -3.98
C ILE A 141 -1.22 -6.50 -4.13
N ALA A 142 -1.95 -5.44 -3.83
CA ALA A 142 -1.45 -4.08 -3.61
C ALA A 142 -2.44 -3.31 -2.73
N GLN A 143 -1.94 -2.48 -1.82
CA GLN A 143 -2.80 -1.76 -0.87
C GLN A 143 -2.45 -0.27 -0.85
N GLU A 144 -3.41 0.59 -1.29
CA GLU A 144 -3.35 2.07 -1.37
C GLU A 144 -2.04 2.60 -1.99
N ALA A 145 -1.55 1.94 -3.01
CA ALA A 145 -0.26 2.24 -3.60
C ALA A 145 -0.34 2.80 -5.02
N PHE A 146 -1.34 2.38 -5.77
CA PHE A 146 -1.48 2.76 -7.17
C PHE A 146 -1.76 4.25 -7.35
N CYS A 147 -2.38 4.90 -6.36
CA CYS A 147 -2.58 6.36 -6.33
C CYS A 147 -1.28 7.18 -6.52
N HIS A 148 -0.13 6.61 -6.22
CA HIS A 148 1.18 7.23 -6.40
C HIS A 148 1.81 7.00 -7.79
N ILE A 149 1.22 6.14 -8.62
CA ILE A 149 1.81 5.73 -9.91
C ILE A 149 1.13 6.46 -11.07
N PRO A 150 1.88 7.20 -11.91
CA PRO A 150 1.28 8.10 -12.90
C PRO A 150 0.67 7.38 -14.11
N ASP A 151 1.24 6.30 -14.58
CA ASP A 151 0.81 5.59 -15.81
C ASP A 151 -0.02 4.36 -15.46
N LYS A 152 -1.31 4.56 -15.21
CA LYS A 152 -2.24 3.48 -14.83
C LYS A 152 -2.38 2.38 -15.90
N PRO A 153 -2.48 2.71 -17.22
CA PRO A 153 -2.51 1.68 -18.27
C PRO A 153 -1.28 0.78 -18.23
N ARG A 154 -0.09 1.36 -18.13
CA ARG A 154 1.14 0.59 -18.04
C ARG A 154 1.25 -0.20 -16.75
N LEU A 155 0.85 0.39 -15.62
CA LEU A 155 0.81 -0.31 -14.34
C LEU A 155 -0.05 -1.57 -14.41
N VAL A 156 -1.30 -1.44 -14.87
CA VAL A 156 -2.22 -2.58 -14.98
C VAL A 156 -1.67 -3.63 -15.94
N SER A 157 -1.10 -3.22 -17.10
CA SER A 157 -0.45 -4.14 -18.04
C SER A 157 0.70 -4.92 -17.39
N GLU A 158 1.57 -4.27 -16.61
CA GLU A 158 2.66 -4.94 -15.89
C GLU A 158 2.15 -5.87 -14.78
N CYS A 159 1.08 -5.48 -14.05
CA CYS A 159 0.43 -6.34 -13.08
C CYS A 159 -0.13 -7.61 -13.72
N VAL A 160 -0.85 -7.47 -14.83
CA VAL A 160 -1.42 -8.61 -15.55
C VAL A 160 -0.33 -9.50 -16.18
N ARG A 161 0.76 -8.90 -16.69
CA ARG A 161 1.87 -9.64 -17.32
C ARG A 161 2.48 -10.67 -16.36
N VAL A 162 2.67 -10.31 -15.10
CA VAL A 162 3.37 -11.18 -14.14
C VAL A 162 2.47 -12.28 -13.55
N ILE A 163 1.15 -12.15 -13.65
CA ILE A 163 0.19 -13.13 -13.15
C ILE A 163 -0.02 -14.25 -14.15
N LYS A 164 -0.09 -15.50 -13.68
CA LYS A 164 -0.42 -16.68 -14.46
C LYS A 164 -1.80 -16.58 -15.09
N PRO A 165 -2.06 -17.21 -16.25
CA PRO A 165 -3.42 -17.45 -16.72
C PRO A 165 -4.29 -18.05 -15.60
N GLY A 166 -5.53 -17.58 -15.44
CA GLY A 166 -6.42 -17.95 -14.34
C GLY A 166 -6.06 -17.37 -12.96
N GLY A 167 -4.92 -16.70 -12.82
CA GLY A 167 -4.46 -16.12 -11.54
C GLY A 167 -5.23 -14.85 -11.17
N CYS A 168 -5.10 -14.45 -9.91
CA CYS A 168 -5.91 -13.41 -9.29
C CYS A 168 -5.15 -12.10 -9.11
N ILE A 169 -5.86 -10.96 -9.27
CA ILE A 169 -5.40 -9.62 -8.95
C ILE A 169 -6.38 -9.02 -7.94
N ALA A 170 -5.93 -8.84 -6.70
CA ALA A 170 -6.72 -8.26 -5.62
C ALA A 170 -6.00 -7.04 -5.04
N PHE A 171 -6.62 -5.86 -5.12
CA PHE A 171 -5.99 -4.65 -4.61
C PHE A 171 -6.99 -3.66 -4.05
N THR A 172 -6.50 -2.75 -3.23
CA THR A 172 -7.23 -1.57 -2.76
C THR A 172 -6.54 -0.30 -3.26
N ASP A 173 -7.31 0.74 -3.60
CA ASP A 173 -6.71 2.02 -3.99
C ASP A 173 -7.58 3.22 -3.64
N ILE A 174 -6.92 4.36 -3.52
CA ILE A 174 -7.53 5.68 -3.35
C ILE A 174 -7.93 6.20 -4.72
N LEU A 175 -9.19 6.59 -4.84
CA LEU A 175 -9.83 6.94 -6.10
C LEU A 175 -10.28 8.40 -6.13
N ALA A 176 -10.37 8.96 -7.34
CA ALA A 176 -11.05 10.21 -7.56
C ALA A 176 -12.57 10.04 -7.38
N GLY A 177 -13.17 10.90 -6.59
CA GLY A 177 -14.62 11.10 -6.56
C GLY A 177 -15.10 11.90 -7.75
N THR A 178 -16.42 12.09 -7.84
CA THR A 178 -17.01 12.90 -8.91
C THR A 178 -16.72 14.39 -8.68
N GLY A 179 -16.16 15.05 -9.69
CA GLY A 179 -16.01 16.51 -9.70
C GLY A 179 -14.80 17.08 -8.98
N THR A 180 -13.75 16.28 -8.72
CA THR A 180 -12.49 16.76 -8.10
C THR A 180 -11.86 17.90 -8.93
N PRO A 181 -11.79 19.15 -8.43
CA PRO A 181 -11.22 20.27 -9.16
C PRO A 181 -9.72 20.09 -9.44
N GLU A 182 -9.21 20.69 -10.52
CA GLU A 182 -7.79 20.63 -10.88
C GLU A 182 -6.87 21.19 -9.78
N SER A 183 -7.26 22.32 -9.16
CA SER A 183 -6.52 22.90 -8.04
C SER A 183 -6.35 21.96 -6.85
N MET A 184 -7.29 21.06 -6.64
CA MET A 184 -7.25 20.05 -5.59
C MET A 184 -6.31 18.89 -5.97
N ARG A 185 -6.27 18.50 -7.23
CA ARG A 185 -5.32 17.50 -7.75
C ARG A 185 -3.88 17.95 -7.54
N ASP A 186 -3.58 19.22 -7.84
CA ASP A 186 -2.27 19.83 -7.59
C ASP A 186 -1.90 19.81 -6.10
N ARG A 187 -2.86 20.04 -5.23
CA ARG A 187 -2.63 20.00 -3.78
C ARG A 187 -2.37 18.56 -3.30
N LEU A 188 -3.16 17.60 -3.75
CA LEU A 188 -2.96 16.18 -3.45
C LEU A 188 -1.59 15.70 -3.93
N GLN A 189 -1.15 16.14 -5.11
CA GLN A 189 0.17 15.80 -5.62
C GLN A 189 1.30 16.36 -4.75
N ARG A 190 1.18 17.60 -4.28
CA ARG A 190 2.21 18.24 -3.45
C ARG A 190 2.25 17.71 -2.02
N GLU A 191 1.08 17.49 -1.41
CA GLU A 191 0.97 17.17 0.02
C GLU A 191 0.97 15.67 0.29
N MET A 192 0.42 14.87 -0.63
CA MET A 192 0.23 13.42 -0.47
C MET A 192 0.98 12.60 -1.53
N ALA A 193 1.73 13.23 -2.41
CA ALA A 193 2.42 12.58 -3.53
C ALA A 193 1.50 11.74 -4.45
N PHE A 194 0.18 12.05 -4.49
CA PHE A 194 -0.74 11.39 -5.41
C PHE A 194 -0.54 11.90 -6.83
N THR A 195 -0.74 11.00 -7.77
CA THR A 195 -0.78 11.34 -9.19
C THR A 195 -2.22 11.57 -9.66
N GLU A 196 -2.48 11.40 -10.94
CA GLU A 196 -3.83 11.31 -11.45
C GLU A 196 -4.52 10.06 -10.86
N LEU A 197 -5.48 10.29 -9.96
CA LEU A 197 -6.26 9.23 -9.35
C LEU A 197 -7.24 8.65 -10.37
N ASN A 198 -7.37 7.35 -10.36
CA ASN A 198 -8.32 6.65 -11.23
C ASN A 198 -9.72 6.61 -10.57
N THR A 199 -10.70 6.10 -11.30
CA THR A 199 -12.04 5.82 -10.81
C THR A 199 -12.30 4.30 -10.79
N GLN A 200 -13.42 3.86 -10.19
CA GLN A 200 -13.82 2.44 -10.24
C GLN A 200 -14.01 1.97 -11.70
N ASP A 201 -14.72 2.74 -12.51
CA ASP A 201 -14.94 2.42 -13.94
C ASP A 201 -13.65 2.49 -14.75
N GLY A 202 -12.75 3.40 -14.40
CA GLY A 202 -11.44 3.51 -15.04
C GLY A 202 -10.58 2.25 -14.79
N TYR A 203 -10.51 1.75 -13.55
CA TYR A 203 -9.82 0.50 -13.26
C TYR A 203 -10.49 -0.71 -13.90
N ARG A 204 -11.82 -0.80 -13.87
CA ARG A 204 -12.57 -1.85 -14.58
C ARG A 204 -12.17 -1.89 -16.06
N THR A 205 -12.24 -0.74 -16.74
CA THR A 205 -11.88 -0.63 -18.16
C THR A 205 -10.45 -1.05 -18.45
N LEU A 206 -9.49 -0.66 -17.58
CA LEU A 206 -8.09 -1.03 -17.75
C LEU A 206 -7.87 -2.54 -17.55
N LEU A 207 -8.48 -3.14 -16.54
CA LEU A 207 -8.39 -4.58 -16.29
C LEU A 207 -9.03 -5.39 -17.42
N ASP A 208 -10.24 -5.04 -17.84
CA ASP A 208 -10.93 -5.71 -18.94
C ASP A 208 -10.13 -5.62 -20.26
N SER A 209 -9.58 -4.43 -20.58
CA SER A 209 -8.76 -4.23 -21.79
C SER A 209 -7.39 -4.93 -21.72
N SER A 210 -6.94 -5.30 -20.52
CA SER A 210 -5.69 -6.02 -20.29
C SER A 210 -5.87 -7.54 -20.20
N GLY A 211 -7.07 -8.07 -20.51
CA GLY A 211 -7.34 -9.50 -20.54
C GLY A 211 -7.71 -10.09 -19.17
N CYS A 212 -8.31 -9.29 -18.29
CA CYS A 212 -8.88 -9.75 -17.04
C CYS A 212 -10.41 -9.72 -17.08
N ILE A 213 -11.04 -10.45 -16.17
CA ILE A 213 -12.46 -10.31 -15.80
C ILE A 213 -12.51 -9.70 -14.41
N VAL A 214 -13.17 -8.55 -14.27
CA VAL A 214 -13.43 -7.92 -12.97
C VAL A 214 -14.62 -8.60 -12.31
N ASN A 215 -14.37 -9.34 -11.24
CA ASN A 215 -15.37 -10.11 -10.52
C ASN A 215 -16.12 -9.27 -9.49
N GLU A 216 -15.38 -8.38 -8.79
CA GLU A 216 -15.94 -7.58 -7.71
C GLU A 216 -15.25 -6.22 -7.62
N ILE A 217 -16.03 -5.19 -7.31
CA ILE A 217 -15.56 -3.88 -6.87
C ILE A 217 -16.39 -3.50 -5.65
N GLU A 218 -15.74 -3.38 -4.49
CA GLU A 218 -16.37 -2.95 -3.25
C GLU A 218 -16.00 -1.51 -2.93
N ASP A 219 -16.97 -0.67 -2.65
CA ASP A 219 -16.76 0.72 -2.20
C ASP A 219 -16.38 0.73 -0.72
N LEU A 220 -15.19 1.21 -0.41
CA LEU A 220 -14.64 1.32 0.94
C LEU A 220 -14.67 2.75 1.48
N SER A 221 -15.26 3.69 0.76
CA SER A 221 -15.17 5.14 1.05
C SER A 221 -15.65 5.49 2.45
N GLU A 222 -16.79 4.96 2.88
CA GLU A 222 -17.35 5.22 4.22
C GLU A 222 -16.48 4.61 5.32
N SER A 223 -16.04 3.36 5.13
CA SER A 223 -15.16 2.68 6.08
C SER A 223 -13.83 3.43 6.24
N TRP A 224 -13.23 3.86 5.13
CA TRP A 224 -11.97 4.59 5.15
C TRP A 224 -12.11 6.00 5.73
N ALA A 225 -13.20 6.70 5.46
CA ALA A 225 -13.48 7.96 6.12
C ALA A 225 -13.46 7.82 7.65
N GLY A 226 -14.10 6.77 8.17
CA GLY A 226 -14.08 6.46 9.60
C GLY A 226 -12.70 6.13 10.17
N ILE A 227 -11.88 5.38 9.43
CA ILE A 227 -10.49 5.07 9.80
C ILE A 227 -9.65 6.35 9.84
N LEU A 228 -9.77 7.20 8.82
CA LEU A 228 -8.99 8.43 8.70
C LEU A 228 -9.30 9.44 9.79
N VAL A 229 -10.56 9.61 10.16
CA VAL A 229 -10.96 10.45 11.31
C VAL A 229 -10.27 9.95 12.59
N LYS A 230 -10.35 8.65 12.88
CA LYS A 230 -9.71 8.06 14.07
C LYS A 230 -8.19 8.23 14.05
N ARG A 231 -7.55 8.09 12.90
CA ARG A 231 -6.10 8.32 12.74
C ARG A 231 -5.73 9.77 13.00
N LEU A 232 -6.52 10.73 12.51
CA LEU A 232 -6.30 12.15 12.77
C LEU A 232 -6.45 12.48 14.25
N ASP A 233 -7.49 11.96 14.91
CA ASP A 233 -7.70 12.13 16.33
C ASP A 233 -6.55 11.53 17.16
N MET A 234 -6.10 10.34 16.79
CA MET A 234 -4.93 9.70 17.40
C MET A 234 -3.67 10.57 17.22
N TYR A 235 -3.40 11.06 16.00
CA TYR A 235 -2.25 11.93 15.73
C TYR A 235 -2.29 13.19 16.61
N ARG A 236 -3.45 13.81 16.75
CA ARG A 236 -3.66 14.99 17.61
C ARG A 236 -3.49 14.67 19.10
N SER A 237 -3.88 13.50 19.55
CA SER A 237 -3.66 13.08 20.95
C SER A 237 -2.16 12.89 21.29
N LEU A 238 -1.30 12.75 20.27
CA LEU A 238 0.16 12.62 20.39
C LEU A 238 0.90 13.96 20.11
N GLU A 239 0.21 15.11 20.16
CA GLU A 239 0.77 16.43 19.82
C GLU A 239 2.06 16.72 20.57
N ASP A 240 2.04 16.68 21.91
CA ASP A 240 3.20 16.99 22.75
C ASP A 240 4.40 16.08 22.43
N GLN A 241 4.16 14.80 22.21
CA GLN A 241 5.20 13.82 21.88
C GLN A 241 5.77 14.08 20.48
N THR A 242 4.92 14.39 19.50
CA THR A 242 5.33 14.70 18.13
C THR A 242 6.13 16.00 18.09
N ILE A 243 5.69 17.03 18.82
CA ILE A 243 6.41 18.31 18.90
C ILE A 243 7.76 18.13 19.58
N ALA A 244 7.86 17.35 20.65
CA ALA A 244 9.12 17.06 21.32
C ALA A 244 10.13 16.33 20.41
N SER A 245 9.64 15.45 19.53
CA SER A 245 10.48 14.63 18.65
C SER A 245 10.84 15.33 17.35
N PHE A 246 9.94 16.12 16.76
CA PHE A 246 10.06 16.63 15.38
C PHE A 246 9.85 18.16 15.27
N GLY A 247 9.40 18.81 16.33
CA GLY A 247 9.13 20.25 16.39
C GLY A 247 7.73 20.65 15.93
N GLN A 248 7.29 21.84 16.39
CA GLN A 248 5.96 22.43 16.16
C GLN A 248 5.60 22.50 14.67
N ALA A 249 6.52 22.99 13.83
CA ALA A 249 6.28 23.17 12.38
C ALA A 249 5.99 21.83 11.67
N HIS A 250 6.61 20.73 12.14
CA HIS A 250 6.35 19.38 11.63
C HIS A 250 4.93 18.92 11.98
N PHE A 251 4.55 19.04 13.25
CA PHE A 251 3.20 18.68 13.70
C PHE A 251 2.12 19.44 12.93
N GLU A 252 2.24 20.77 12.83
CA GLU A 252 1.27 21.61 12.13
C GLU A 252 1.18 21.31 10.62
N LYS A 253 2.31 20.99 9.99
CA LYS A 253 2.33 20.59 8.58
C LYS A 253 1.50 19.33 8.35
N TRP A 254 1.73 18.30 9.16
CA TRP A 254 1.04 17.02 9.04
C TRP A 254 -0.43 17.12 9.47
N ASP A 255 -0.76 17.85 10.53
CA ASP A 255 -2.16 18.08 10.95
C ASP A 255 -2.96 18.76 9.83
N ARG A 256 -2.40 19.80 9.19
CA ARG A 256 -3.07 20.46 8.06
C ARG A 256 -3.25 19.53 6.85
N ALA A 257 -2.21 18.80 6.46
CA ALA A 257 -2.26 17.90 5.32
C ALA A 257 -3.25 16.75 5.57
N TYR A 258 -3.21 16.15 6.76
CA TYR A 258 -4.09 15.05 7.12
C TYR A 258 -5.55 15.50 7.31
N SER A 259 -5.79 16.66 7.94
CA SER A 259 -7.13 17.26 8.05
C SER A 259 -7.74 17.53 6.68
N PHE A 260 -6.94 18.03 5.74
CA PHE A 260 -7.38 18.21 4.36
C PHE A 260 -7.76 16.88 3.72
N PHE A 261 -6.91 15.87 3.85
CA PHE A 261 -7.16 14.53 3.32
C PHE A 261 -8.45 13.90 3.86
N VAL A 262 -8.67 13.98 5.18
CA VAL A 262 -9.91 13.55 5.83
C VAL A 262 -11.12 14.29 5.30
N SER A 263 -11.01 15.61 5.07
CA SER A 263 -12.12 16.40 4.56
C SER A 263 -12.57 15.97 3.17
N LEU A 264 -11.66 15.50 2.32
CA LEU A 264 -11.97 15.05 0.96
C LEU A 264 -12.76 13.73 0.93
N TYR A 265 -12.53 12.84 1.89
CA TYR A 265 -13.37 11.66 2.07
C TYR A 265 -14.77 12.03 2.58
N ALA A 266 -14.85 12.95 3.51
CA ALA A 266 -16.13 13.43 4.05
C ALA A 266 -17.00 14.11 2.98
N SER A 267 -16.38 14.85 2.04
CA SER A 267 -17.09 15.53 0.93
C SER A 267 -17.32 14.62 -0.30
N GLY A 268 -16.73 13.42 -0.32
CA GLY A 268 -16.83 12.47 -1.44
C GLY A 268 -15.96 12.81 -2.65
N GLU A 269 -15.02 13.73 -2.51
CA GLU A 269 -14.04 14.10 -3.55
C GLU A 269 -12.92 13.06 -3.66
N LEU A 270 -12.65 12.34 -2.57
CA LEU A 270 -11.89 11.09 -2.58
C LEU A 270 -12.79 9.92 -2.23
N ARG A 271 -12.47 8.78 -2.81
CA ARG A 271 -13.11 7.51 -2.57
C ARG A 271 -12.08 6.42 -2.36
N GLY A 272 -12.52 5.28 -1.87
CA GLY A 272 -11.72 4.08 -1.76
C GLY A 272 -12.45 2.89 -2.30
N ALA A 273 -11.72 1.97 -2.93
CA ALA A 273 -12.34 0.72 -3.36
C ALA A 273 -11.37 -0.45 -3.28
N ARG A 274 -11.94 -1.65 -3.15
CA ARG A 274 -11.29 -2.94 -3.32
C ARG A 274 -11.72 -3.56 -4.63
N PHE A 275 -10.75 -4.13 -5.34
CA PHE A 275 -10.93 -4.76 -6.64
C PHE A 275 -10.52 -6.21 -6.58
N LEU A 276 -11.30 -7.06 -7.22
CA LEU A 276 -10.99 -8.46 -7.48
C LEU A 276 -11.16 -8.73 -8.97
N ALA A 277 -10.09 -9.20 -9.61
CA ALA A 277 -10.11 -9.58 -11.01
C ALA A 277 -9.31 -10.86 -11.22
N HIS A 278 -9.64 -11.62 -12.26
CA HIS A 278 -8.89 -12.79 -12.70
C HIS A 278 -8.38 -12.61 -14.12
N LYS A 279 -7.13 -12.99 -14.34
CA LYS A 279 -6.56 -13.05 -15.69
C LYS A 279 -7.19 -14.18 -16.48
N LEU A 280 -7.60 -13.91 -17.71
CA LEU A 280 -8.16 -14.93 -18.61
C LEU A 280 -7.16 -16.02 -18.93
N ASP A 281 -7.64 -17.24 -19.10
CA ASP A 281 -6.90 -18.37 -19.64
C ASP A 281 -6.72 -18.18 -21.16
N GLN A 282 -5.60 -17.58 -21.60
CA GLN A 282 -5.25 -17.42 -23.02
C GLN A 282 -3.96 -18.14 -23.33
#